data_2fde9105571db49e387a4d9b05920194
#
_entry.id   2fde9105571db49e387a4d9b05920194
#
_cell.length_a   1.000
_cell.length_b   1.000
_cell.length_c   1.000
_cell.angle_alpha   90.00
_cell.angle_beta   90.00
_cell.angle_gamma   90.00
#
_symmetry.space_group_name_H-M   'P 1'
#
loop_
_entity.id
_entity.type
_entity.pdbx_description
1 polymer ?
#
loop_
_entity_poly.entity_id
_entity_poly.type
_entity_poly.pdbx_seq_one_letter_code
_entity_poly.pdbx_strand_id
1 'polypeptide(L)'
;MDDMSNAACCPPQGPPPLLPEHQMLQLAQQGWLSVPLPPDLAGTVAELFASSATFFDLPHHAKARSYPSKSGTEFGYYVVEKEKEYATFRCRVHTAGTAAAQSPPPTSIKSLHGLEHTAAKAWRGCALLLFRILCDLARWSHLDVSVWDDILDGTLAMPAAEEQMTYTLLRLFRYFPATGVAEPHTDLGLLTLCVGDRGGLEVLDRTRSTDEHPVWINAASQAQTATILAGQTLKALSHDTFNAGIHRVVGNPEGRHSVVFALRHSSRHDVDFGLFGGQGWRVRASELWRFIEVGKVNINTVKKRRDAQRADEELAASALAVQIQ
;
A
#
# COMPACT_ATOMS: atom_id res chain seq x y z
N MET A 1 -38.34 -39.32 23.63
CA MET A 1 -37.89 -39.33 22.23
C MET A 1 -37.36 -37.95 21.96
N ASP A 2 -36.08 -37.81 22.19
CA ASP A 2 -35.38 -36.53 22.18
C ASP A 2 -35.05 -36.17 20.75
N ASP A 3 -35.64 -35.09 20.30
CA ASP A 3 -35.28 -34.43 19.04
C ASP A 3 -33.97 -33.68 19.26
N MET A 4 -32.86 -34.39 19.07
CA MET A 4 -31.54 -33.78 18.98
C MET A 4 -31.48 -33.01 17.66
N SER A 5 -31.89 -31.73 17.70
CA SER A 5 -31.72 -30.82 16.61
C SER A 5 -30.22 -30.74 16.25
N ASN A 6 -29.95 -31.25 15.07
CA ASN A 6 -28.66 -31.21 14.39
C ASN A 6 -28.34 -29.72 14.07
N ALA A 7 -27.90 -28.95 15.06
CA ALA A 7 -27.32 -27.65 14.82
C ALA A 7 -26.05 -27.90 14.00
N ALA A 8 -26.17 -27.77 12.70
CA ALA A 8 -25.04 -27.76 11.80
C ALA A 8 -24.06 -26.70 12.32
N CYS A 9 -22.94 -27.18 12.86
CA CYS A 9 -21.85 -26.34 13.34
C CYS A 9 -21.25 -25.71 12.09
N CYS A 10 -21.78 -24.53 11.68
CA CYS A 10 -21.12 -23.76 10.64
C CYS A 10 -19.70 -23.43 11.14
N PRO A 11 -18.66 -23.81 10.40
CA PRO A 11 -17.29 -23.42 10.80
C PRO A 11 -17.23 -21.89 10.95
N PRO A 12 -16.45 -21.38 11.89
CA PRO A 12 -16.32 -19.93 12.09
C PRO A 12 -15.88 -19.29 10.77
N GLN A 13 -16.68 -18.34 10.29
CA GLN A 13 -16.40 -17.67 9.02
C GLN A 13 -15.10 -16.88 9.10
N GLY A 14 -14.28 -16.99 8.05
CA GLY A 14 -13.02 -16.29 7.91
C GLY A 14 -11.82 -16.94 8.64
N PRO A 15 -10.62 -16.36 8.48
CA PRO A 15 -9.40 -16.86 9.10
C PRO A 15 -9.45 -16.70 10.63
N PRO A 16 -8.69 -17.51 11.39
CA PRO A 16 -8.62 -17.39 12.84
C PRO A 16 -8.08 -16.01 13.25
N PRO A 17 -8.50 -15.48 14.43
CA PRO A 17 -8.02 -14.20 14.94
C PRO A 17 -6.49 -14.12 14.98
N LEU A 18 -5.97 -12.95 14.65
CA LEU A 18 -4.52 -12.65 14.63
C LEU A 18 -4.12 -11.71 15.76
N LEU A 19 -4.92 -10.65 15.98
CA LEU A 19 -4.59 -9.59 16.92
C LEU A 19 -5.24 -9.83 18.29
N PRO A 20 -4.46 -9.82 19.37
CA PRO A 20 -5.02 -9.77 20.71
C PRO A 20 -5.67 -8.41 20.98
N GLU A 21 -6.53 -8.36 21.98
CA GLU A 21 -7.35 -7.19 22.34
C GLU A 21 -6.53 -5.90 22.50
N HIS A 22 -5.39 -5.95 23.18
CA HIS A 22 -4.55 -4.77 23.37
C HIS A 22 -3.99 -4.19 22.07
N GLN A 23 -3.71 -5.05 21.06
CA GLN A 23 -3.29 -4.59 19.74
C GLN A 23 -4.45 -4.00 18.94
N MET A 24 -5.66 -4.53 19.10
CA MET A 24 -6.87 -3.95 18.52
C MET A 24 -7.13 -2.56 19.09
N LEU A 25 -7.03 -2.39 20.41
CA LEU A 25 -7.14 -1.08 21.08
C LEU A 25 -6.06 -0.11 20.60
N GLN A 26 -4.81 -0.58 20.47
CA GLN A 26 -3.72 0.24 19.95
C GLN A 26 -4.04 0.71 18.52
N LEU A 27 -4.48 -0.19 17.64
CA LEU A 27 -4.82 0.17 16.24
C LEU A 27 -5.97 1.17 16.20
N ALA A 28 -7.00 0.99 17.03
CA ALA A 28 -8.13 1.91 17.11
C ALA A 28 -7.69 3.31 17.59
N GLN A 29 -6.96 3.39 18.68
CA GLN A 29 -6.58 4.65 19.32
C GLN A 29 -5.45 5.37 18.59
N GLN A 30 -4.39 4.65 18.23
CA GLN A 30 -3.19 5.22 17.61
C GLN A 30 -3.28 5.30 16.09
N GLY A 31 -4.04 4.40 15.45
CA GLY A 31 -4.09 4.23 14.00
C GLY A 31 -2.89 3.44 13.46
N TRP A 32 -2.06 2.87 14.32
CA TRP A 32 -0.92 2.05 13.93
C TRP A 32 -0.59 0.97 14.94
N LEU A 33 0.06 -0.08 14.45
CA LEU A 33 0.67 -1.12 15.28
C LEU A 33 1.83 -1.80 14.53
N SER A 34 2.70 -2.49 15.28
CA SER A 34 3.76 -3.33 14.70
C SER A 34 3.41 -4.80 14.87
N VAL A 35 3.54 -5.57 13.79
CA VAL A 35 3.29 -7.02 13.79
C VAL A 35 4.47 -7.77 13.18
N PRO A 36 4.82 -8.96 13.69
CA PRO A 36 5.78 -9.82 13.02
C PRO A 36 5.20 -10.30 11.68
N LEU A 37 6.03 -10.34 10.66
CA LEU A 37 5.65 -10.95 9.39
C LEU A 37 5.58 -12.48 9.52
N PRO A 38 4.58 -13.13 8.93
CA PRO A 38 4.62 -14.59 8.76
C PRO A 38 5.91 -15.00 8.03
N PRO A 39 6.52 -16.15 8.38
CA PRO A 39 7.84 -16.55 7.84
C PRO A 39 7.93 -16.54 6.30
N ASP A 40 6.89 -17.05 5.62
CA ASP A 40 6.84 -17.06 4.14
C ASP A 40 6.80 -15.65 3.55
N LEU A 41 6.06 -14.73 4.20
CA LEU A 41 6.00 -13.34 3.76
C LEU A 41 7.33 -12.64 4.06
N ALA A 42 7.96 -12.90 5.20
CA ALA A 42 9.27 -12.34 5.54
C ALA A 42 10.33 -12.74 4.51
N GLY A 43 10.37 -14.03 4.10
CA GLY A 43 11.22 -14.49 3.01
C GLY A 43 10.94 -13.79 1.69
N THR A 44 9.67 -13.67 1.31
CA THR A 44 9.26 -12.97 0.09
C THR A 44 9.63 -11.48 0.10
N VAL A 45 9.49 -10.80 1.24
CA VAL A 45 9.89 -9.39 1.41
C VAL A 45 11.41 -9.23 1.30
N ALA A 46 12.19 -10.16 1.85
CA ALA A 46 13.64 -10.14 1.71
C ALA A 46 14.08 -10.32 0.23
N GLU A 47 13.45 -11.24 -0.50
CA GLU A 47 13.67 -11.38 -1.96
C GLU A 47 13.28 -10.11 -2.71
N LEU A 48 12.20 -9.44 -2.29
CA LEU A 48 11.73 -8.20 -2.91
C LEU A 48 12.71 -7.06 -2.66
N PHE A 49 13.29 -6.94 -1.46
CA PHE A 49 14.35 -5.96 -1.19
C PHE A 49 15.56 -6.17 -2.10
N ALA A 50 16.04 -7.41 -2.24
CA ALA A 50 17.16 -7.73 -3.11
C ALA A 50 16.88 -7.40 -4.59
N SER A 51 15.69 -7.78 -5.07
CA SER A 51 15.26 -7.48 -6.45
C SER A 51 15.08 -5.98 -6.69
N SER A 52 14.54 -5.24 -5.70
CA SER A 52 14.36 -3.79 -5.79
C SER A 52 15.69 -3.03 -5.79
N ALA A 53 16.67 -3.46 -4.99
CA ALA A 53 18.01 -2.88 -5.00
C ALA A 53 18.64 -3.00 -6.39
N THR A 54 18.59 -4.19 -6.99
CA THR A 54 19.07 -4.42 -8.36
C THR A 54 18.36 -3.52 -9.39
N PHE A 55 17.04 -3.33 -9.26
CA PHE A 55 16.28 -2.44 -10.12
C PHE A 55 16.70 -0.97 -9.95
N PHE A 56 16.82 -0.50 -8.72
CA PHE A 56 17.19 0.89 -8.45
C PHE A 56 18.62 1.23 -8.89
N ASP A 57 19.51 0.27 -9.00
CA ASP A 57 20.88 0.45 -9.50
C ASP A 57 20.95 0.58 -11.02
N LEU A 58 19.85 0.31 -11.75
CA LEU A 58 19.79 0.56 -13.19
C LEU A 58 19.86 2.07 -13.49
N PRO A 59 20.35 2.44 -14.69
CA PRO A 59 20.27 3.82 -15.17
C PRO A 59 18.82 4.34 -15.18
N HIS A 60 18.63 5.64 -14.92
CA HIS A 60 17.32 6.29 -14.85
C HIS A 60 16.44 5.95 -16.08
N HIS A 61 16.97 6.09 -17.30
CA HIS A 61 16.23 5.82 -18.52
C HIS A 61 15.77 4.35 -18.65
N ALA A 62 16.53 3.41 -18.11
CA ALA A 62 16.15 1.99 -18.11
C ALA A 62 15.00 1.72 -17.13
N LYS A 63 15.03 2.34 -15.94
CA LYS A 63 13.95 2.26 -14.95
C LYS A 63 12.66 2.87 -15.48
N ALA A 64 12.72 4.07 -16.04
CA ALA A 64 11.57 4.78 -16.60
C ALA A 64 10.96 4.03 -17.81
N ARG A 65 11.79 3.42 -18.66
CA ARG A 65 11.31 2.59 -19.77
C ARG A 65 10.63 1.30 -19.31
N SER A 66 11.12 0.70 -18.22
CA SER A 66 10.58 -0.56 -17.69
C SER A 66 9.24 -0.38 -17.01
N TYR A 67 9.07 0.72 -16.27
CA TYR A 67 7.84 1.07 -15.56
C TYR A 67 7.50 2.53 -15.85
N PRO A 68 7.02 2.84 -17.08
CA PRO A 68 6.67 4.21 -17.43
C PRO A 68 5.54 4.72 -16.55
N SER A 69 5.66 5.98 -16.11
CA SER A 69 4.61 6.63 -15.36
C SER A 69 3.35 6.80 -16.21
N LYS A 70 2.17 6.59 -15.61
CA LYS A 70 0.89 6.67 -16.32
C LYS A 70 0.03 7.78 -15.74
N SER A 71 -0.40 8.70 -16.58
CA SER A 71 -1.29 9.80 -16.18
C SER A 71 -2.58 9.28 -15.55
N GLY A 72 -3.09 10.00 -14.55
CA GLY A 72 -4.31 9.61 -13.83
C GLY A 72 -4.17 8.39 -12.91
N THR A 73 -2.98 7.78 -12.84
CA THR A 73 -2.70 6.64 -11.95
C THR A 73 -1.52 6.95 -11.04
N GLU A 74 -1.27 6.08 -10.06
CA GLU A 74 -0.04 6.13 -9.26
C GLU A 74 0.99 5.10 -9.76
N PHE A 75 0.72 4.45 -10.89
CA PHE A 75 1.58 3.42 -11.49
C PHE A 75 2.86 4.02 -12.06
N GLY A 76 3.96 3.27 -11.98
CA GLY A 76 5.20 3.55 -12.66
C GLY A 76 6.35 3.97 -11.76
N TYR A 77 7.46 4.36 -12.40
CA TYR A 77 8.68 4.79 -11.74
C TYR A 77 8.73 6.31 -11.64
N TYR A 78 9.13 6.81 -10.47
CA TYR A 78 9.20 8.23 -10.17
C TYR A 78 10.48 8.56 -9.40
N VAL A 79 10.96 9.80 -9.58
CA VAL A 79 12.07 10.38 -8.83
C VAL A 79 11.60 11.67 -8.16
N VAL A 80 11.92 11.83 -6.89
CA VAL A 80 11.89 13.11 -6.18
C VAL A 80 13.34 13.51 -6.00
N GLU A 81 13.77 14.48 -6.76
CA GLU A 81 15.18 14.85 -6.87
C GLU A 81 15.79 15.08 -5.50
N LYS A 82 16.97 14.52 -5.27
CA LYS A 82 17.73 14.58 -4.00
C LYS A 82 17.07 13.97 -2.77
N GLU A 83 15.85 13.43 -2.87
CA GLU A 83 15.15 12.83 -1.73
C GLU A 83 14.99 11.31 -1.86
N LYS A 84 14.38 10.87 -2.95
CA LYS A 84 14.01 9.47 -3.12
C LYS A 84 13.63 9.13 -4.55
N GLU A 85 13.65 7.87 -4.85
CA GLU A 85 12.99 7.32 -6.03
C GLU A 85 12.09 6.16 -5.61
N TYR A 86 11.08 5.85 -6.45
CA TYR A 86 10.16 4.77 -6.14
C TYR A 86 9.52 4.19 -7.39
N ALA A 87 9.16 2.91 -7.30
CA ALA A 87 8.36 2.21 -8.30
C ALA A 87 7.04 1.76 -7.68
N THR A 88 5.93 2.06 -8.34
CA THR A 88 4.58 1.69 -7.90
C THR A 88 3.98 0.68 -8.86
N PHE A 89 3.57 -0.47 -8.31
CA PHE A 89 2.87 -1.52 -9.01
C PHE A 89 1.38 -1.45 -8.69
N ARG A 90 0.53 -1.56 -9.72
CA ARG A 90 -0.93 -1.68 -9.61
C ARG A 90 -1.47 -2.80 -10.48
N CYS A 91 -0.68 -3.26 -11.45
CA CYS A 91 -0.91 -4.42 -12.29
C CYS A 91 0.44 -4.95 -12.78
N ARG A 92 0.42 -6.11 -13.41
CA ARG A 92 1.59 -6.64 -14.12
C ARG A 92 1.75 -5.92 -15.46
N VAL A 93 3.00 -5.69 -15.86
CA VAL A 93 3.37 -5.07 -17.14
C VAL A 93 4.05 -6.09 -18.04
N HIS A 94 4.86 -6.95 -17.44
CA HIS A 94 5.67 -7.93 -18.17
C HIS A 94 5.04 -9.33 -18.03
N THR A 95 3.84 -9.52 -18.59
CA THR A 95 3.24 -10.85 -18.64
C THR A 95 4.07 -11.78 -19.52
N ALA A 96 4.36 -12.96 -19.01
CA ALA A 96 5.00 -14.04 -19.78
C ALA A 96 4.05 -14.52 -20.90
N GLY A 97 3.93 -13.78 -21.99
CA GLY A 97 2.97 -14.12 -23.05
C GLY A 97 3.00 -13.24 -24.30
N THR A 98 3.61 -12.07 -24.26
CA THR A 98 3.87 -11.33 -25.51
C THR A 98 5.15 -11.84 -26.16
N ALA A 99 5.09 -13.09 -26.63
CA ALA A 99 6.11 -13.71 -27.47
C ALA A 99 6.07 -13.10 -28.88
N ALA A 100 6.46 -11.84 -29.00
CA ALA A 100 6.74 -11.19 -30.28
C ALA A 100 8.16 -10.61 -30.27
N ALA A 101 9.12 -11.31 -29.70
CA ALA A 101 10.52 -10.97 -29.83
C ALA A 101 11.33 -12.21 -30.18
N GLN A 102 11.70 -12.31 -31.44
CA GLN A 102 12.57 -13.37 -32.02
C GLN A 102 14.05 -13.26 -31.60
N SER A 103 14.34 -12.62 -30.46
CA SER A 103 15.68 -12.52 -29.89
C SER A 103 15.63 -12.82 -28.41
N PRO A 104 16.65 -13.52 -27.84
CA PRO A 104 16.70 -13.73 -26.40
C PRO A 104 16.72 -12.36 -25.69
N PRO A 105 15.83 -12.15 -24.69
CA PRO A 105 15.77 -10.86 -24.01
C PRO A 105 17.12 -10.55 -23.36
N PRO A 106 17.62 -9.30 -23.44
CA PRO A 106 18.84 -8.90 -22.74
C PRO A 106 18.71 -9.21 -21.24
N THR A 107 19.83 -9.44 -20.58
CA THR A 107 19.90 -9.83 -19.15
C THR A 107 19.08 -8.92 -18.24
N SER A 108 18.91 -7.64 -18.61
CA SER A 108 18.06 -6.65 -17.94
C SER A 108 16.57 -7.03 -17.91
N ILE A 109 16.04 -7.66 -18.96
CA ILE A 109 14.62 -8.07 -19.01
C ILE A 109 14.36 -9.25 -18.06
N LYS A 110 15.30 -10.19 -17.93
CA LYS A 110 15.17 -11.31 -16.98
C LYS A 110 15.10 -10.80 -15.52
N SER A 111 15.87 -9.77 -15.19
CA SER A 111 15.85 -9.17 -13.85
C SER A 111 14.53 -8.44 -13.55
N LEU A 112 13.92 -7.80 -14.57
CA LEU A 112 12.63 -7.11 -14.44
C LEU A 112 11.46 -8.07 -14.27
N HIS A 113 11.44 -9.20 -15.00
CA HIS A 113 10.47 -10.27 -14.76
C HIS A 113 10.59 -10.85 -13.36
N GLY A 114 11.81 -11.00 -12.83
CA GLY A 114 12.07 -11.42 -11.47
C GLY A 114 11.47 -10.46 -10.44
N LEU A 115 11.71 -9.16 -10.59
CA LEU A 115 11.15 -8.13 -9.71
C LEU A 115 9.61 -8.16 -9.69
N GLU A 116 8.96 -8.19 -10.85
CA GLU A 116 7.51 -8.20 -10.96
C GLU A 116 6.91 -9.49 -10.38
N HIS A 117 7.56 -10.63 -10.61
CA HIS A 117 7.13 -11.89 -10.03
C HIS A 117 7.18 -11.86 -8.50
N THR A 118 8.29 -11.37 -7.93
CA THR A 118 8.45 -11.24 -6.47
C THR A 118 7.49 -10.19 -5.89
N ALA A 119 7.27 -9.09 -6.61
CA ALA A 119 6.29 -8.07 -6.23
C ALA A 119 4.86 -8.65 -6.19
N ALA A 120 4.49 -9.52 -7.14
CA ALA A 120 3.18 -10.17 -7.14
C ALA A 120 3.02 -11.17 -6.00
N LYS A 121 4.07 -11.91 -5.63
CA LYS A 121 4.07 -12.77 -4.44
C LYS A 121 3.92 -11.93 -3.15
N ALA A 122 4.70 -10.86 -3.02
CA ALA A 122 4.65 -9.96 -1.88
C ALA A 122 3.26 -9.29 -1.76
N TRP A 123 2.69 -8.84 -2.88
CA TRP A 123 1.32 -8.32 -2.91
C TRP A 123 0.34 -9.29 -2.26
N ARG A 124 0.32 -10.55 -2.72
CA ARG A 124 -0.60 -11.56 -2.19
C ARG A 124 -0.38 -11.79 -0.69
N GLY A 125 0.87 -11.93 -0.25
CA GLY A 125 1.19 -12.13 1.17
C GLY A 125 0.79 -10.95 2.05
N CYS A 126 1.10 -9.72 1.62
CA CYS A 126 0.69 -8.49 2.32
C CYS A 126 -0.84 -8.36 2.36
N ALA A 127 -1.52 -8.59 1.22
CA ALA A 127 -2.97 -8.51 1.14
C ALA A 127 -3.67 -9.50 2.08
N LEU A 128 -3.19 -10.75 2.14
CA LEU A 128 -3.74 -11.77 3.04
C LEU A 128 -3.49 -11.44 4.52
N LEU A 129 -2.32 -10.88 4.87
CA LEU A 129 -2.06 -10.44 6.24
C LEU A 129 -3.01 -9.29 6.63
N LEU A 130 -3.17 -8.29 5.77
CA LEU A 130 -4.08 -7.18 6.02
C LEU A 130 -5.54 -7.63 6.02
N PHE A 131 -5.94 -8.57 5.17
CA PHE A 131 -7.28 -9.17 5.21
C PHE A 131 -7.58 -9.84 6.54
N ARG A 132 -6.62 -10.60 7.11
CA ARG A 132 -6.78 -11.19 8.44
C ARG A 132 -7.01 -10.13 9.52
N ILE A 133 -6.25 -9.02 9.47
CA ILE A 133 -6.43 -7.89 10.38
C ILE A 133 -7.83 -7.27 10.19
N LEU A 134 -8.29 -7.06 8.94
CA LEU A 134 -9.63 -6.56 8.66
C LEU A 134 -10.72 -7.50 9.20
N CYS A 135 -10.54 -8.82 9.11
CA CYS A 135 -11.45 -9.77 9.74
C CYS A 135 -11.53 -9.59 11.27
N ASP A 136 -10.39 -9.31 11.91
CA ASP A 136 -10.38 -9.01 13.35
C ASP A 136 -11.09 -7.69 13.66
N LEU A 137 -10.94 -6.67 12.80
CA LEU A 137 -11.68 -5.41 12.92
C LEU A 137 -13.20 -5.62 12.80
N ALA A 138 -13.63 -6.46 11.84
CA ALA A 138 -15.06 -6.79 11.70
C ALA A 138 -15.59 -7.45 12.97
N ARG A 139 -14.91 -8.48 13.50
CA ARG A 139 -15.29 -9.17 14.75
C ARG A 139 -15.32 -8.21 15.94
N TRP A 140 -14.32 -7.34 16.06
CA TRP A 140 -14.27 -6.31 17.10
C TRP A 140 -15.47 -5.36 17.05
N SER A 141 -15.93 -5.06 15.83
CA SER A 141 -17.09 -4.20 15.56
C SER A 141 -18.42 -4.97 15.53
N HIS A 142 -18.44 -6.25 15.92
CA HIS A 142 -19.61 -7.14 15.88
C HIS A 142 -20.22 -7.32 14.47
N LEU A 143 -19.37 -7.24 13.44
CA LEU A 143 -19.75 -7.43 12.04
C LEU A 143 -19.34 -8.81 11.55
N ASP A 144 -20.08 -9.33 10.56
CA ASP A 144 -19.66 -10.51 9.80
C ASP A 144 -18.43 -10.19 8.95
N VAL A 145 -17.51 -11.15 8.81
CA VAL A 145 -16.28 -10.93 8.03
C VAL A 145 -16.54 -10.77 6.53
N SER A 146 -17.70 -11.22 6.03
CA SER A 146 -18.12 -11.01 4.64
C SER A 146 -18.37 -9.55 4.28
N VAL A 147 -18.42 -8.66 5.27
CA VAL A 147 -18.46 -7.20 5.04
C VAL A 147 -17.31 -6.72 4.15
N TRP A 148 -16.22 -7.46 4.09
CA TRP A 148 -15.04 -7.13 3.28
C TRP A 148 -15.09 -7.66 1.85
N ASP A 149 -16.05 -8.51 1.47
CA ASP A 149 -16.06 -9.19 0.17
C ASP A 149 -16.11 -8.19 -1.01
N ASP A 150 -17.11 -7.30 -1.03
CA ASP A 150 -17.21 -6.24 -2.04
C ASP A 150 -16.12 -5.19 -1.92
N ILE A 151 -15.75 -4.85 -0.68
CA ILE A 151 -14.71 -3.84 -0.39
C ILE A 151 -13.35 -4.28 -0.94
N LEU A 152 -13.06 -5.58 -0.93
CA LEU A 152 -11.77 -6.12 -1.34
C LEU A 152 -11.78 -6.82 -2.70
N ASP A 153 -12.91 -6.85 -3.40
CA ASP A 153 -13.02 -7.51 -4.71
C ASP A 153 -11.92 -7.02 -5.68
N GLY A 154 -11.14 -7.97 -6.18
CA GLY A 154 -10.02 -7.72 -7.09
C GLY A 154 -8.77 -7.08 -6.47
N THR A 155 -8.70 -6.91 -5.14
CA THR A 155 -7.56 -6.25 -4.46
C THR A 155 -6.53 -7.22 -3.88
N LEU A 156 -6.92 -8.46 -3.57
CA LEU A 156 -6.08 -9.42 -2.84
C LEU A 156 -4.98 -10.08 -3.71
N ALA A 157 -5.03 -9.89 -5.01
CA ALA A 157 -4.00 -10.32 -5.94
C ALA A 157 -3.60 -9.17 -6.86
N MET A 158 -2.33 -9.10 -7.26
CA MET A 158 -1.89 -8.11 -8.24
C MET A 158 -2.60 -8.36 -9.57
N PRO A 159 -3.36 -7.39 -10.11
CA PRO A 159 -4.04 -7.52 -11.39
C PRO A 159 -3.10 -7.94 -12.52
N ALA A 160 -3.58 -8.81 -13.41
CA ALA A 160 -2.79 -9.29 -14.54
C ALA A 160 -2.64 -8.25 -15.66
N ALA A 161 -3.59 -7.31 -15.75
CA ALA A 161 -3.64 -6.29 -16.78
C ALA A 161 -4.15 -4.95 -16.25
N GLU A 162 -3.92 -3.88 -17.01
CA GLU A 162 -4.27 -2.51 -16.62
C GLU A 162 -5.77 -2.30 -16.43
N GLU A 163 -6.59 -2.93 -17.25
CA GLU A 163 -8.06 -2.83 -17.20
C GLU A 163 -8.63 -3.40 -15.91
N GLN A 164 -7.85 -4.24 -15.22
CA GLN A 164 -8.24 -4.88 -13.96
C GLN A 164 -7.72 -4.10 -12.74
N MET A 165 -6.99 -3.00 -12.94
CA MET A 165 -6.42 -2.23 -11.83
C MET A 165 -7.51 -1.77 -10.86
N THR A 166 -7.21 -1.95 -9.58
CA THR A 166 -7.94 -1.35 -8.46
C THR A 166 -7.16 -0.17 -7.90
N TYR A 167 -7.62 0.45 -6.83
CA TYR A 167 -6.87 1.52 -6.15
C TYR A 167 -5.71 1.00 -5.29
N THR A 168 -5.72 -0.29 -4.94
CA THR A 168 -4.63 -0.95 -4.19
C THR A 168 -3.31 -0.87 -4.94
N LEU A 169 -2.22 -0.70 -4.21
CA LEU A 169 -0.88 -0.59 -4.79
C LEU A 169 0.21 -1.21 -3.90
N LEU A 170 1.27 -1.64 -4.55
CA LEU A 170 2.54 -1.98 -3.92
C LEU A 170 3.58 -0.97 -4.39
N ARG A 171 4.31 -0.36 -3.48
CA ARG A 171 5.32 0.64 -3.77
C ARG A 171 6.65 0.28 -3.13
N LEU A 172 7.71 0.35 -3.93
CA LEU A 172 9.08 0.17 -3.50
C LEU A 172 9.74 1.54 -3.47
N PHE A 173 10.38 1.88 -2.37
CA PHE A 173 11.11 3.13 -2.23
C PHE A 173 12.60 2.88 -2.05
N ARG A 174 13.41 3.76 -2.63
CA ARG A 174 14.80 4.03 -2.24
C ARG A 174 14.89 5.48 -1.80
N TYR A 175 15.06 5.71 -0.50
CA TYR A 175 15.35 7.02 0.08
C TYR A 175 16.85 7.26 0.05
N PHE A 176 17.27 8.45 -0.40
CA PHE A 176 18.68 8.79 -0.51
C PHE A 176 19.27 9.11 0.86
N PRO A 177 20.59 8.88 1.04
CA PRO A 177 21.28 9.13 2.31
C PRO A 177 21.03 10.55 2.81
N ALA A 178 20.75 10.68 4.10
CA ALA A 178 20.50 11.89 4.86
C ALA A 178 19.33 12.77 4.41
N THR A 179 18.99 12.81 3.11
CA THR A 179 18.00 13.73 2.53
C THR A 179 16.64 13.07 2.24
N GLY A 180 16.59 11.75 2.27
CA GLY A 180 15.37 10.99 1.92
C GLY A 180 14.30 11.09 3.00
N VAL A 181 13.28 11.93 2.77
CA VAL A 181 12.22 12.23 3.73
C VAL A 181 10.82 12.03 3.15
N ALA A 182 9.85 11.92 4.05
CA ALA A 182 8.43 12.11 3.76
C ALA A 182 7.80 12.89 4.92
N GLU A 183 7.10 13.96 4.57
CA GLU A 183 6.43 14.81 5.56
C GLU A 183 5.34 14.04 6.33
N PRO A 184 4.94 14.50 7.53
CA PRO A 184 3.83 13.91 8.27
C PRO A 184 2.57 13.81 7.41
N HIS A 185 1.98 12.62 7.34
CA HIS A 185 0.77 12.37 6.57
C HIS A 185 0.01 11.14 7.07
N THR A 186 -1.18 10.96 6.54
CA THR A 186 -1.98 9.74 6.69
C THR A 186 -2.22 9.13 5.31
N ASP A 187 -2.36 7.81 5.26
CA ASP A 187 -2.68 7.10 4.02
C ASP A 187 -4.18 7.14 3.70
N LEU A 188 -4.49 6.99 2.41
CA LEU A 188 -5.88 7.03 1.92
C LEU A 188 -6.65 5.73 2.10
N GLY A 189 -5.94 4.59 2.14
CA GLY A 189 -6.55 3.27 2.06
C GLY A 189 -7.33 2.84 3.31
N LEU A 190 -7.61 1.54 3.33
CA LEU A 190 -8.12 0.83 4.51
C LEU A 190 -6.98 0.60 5.50
N LEU A 191 -5.97 -0.14 5.06
CA LEU A 191 -4.76 -0.43 5.81
C LEU A 191 -3.54 -0.32 4.89
N THR A 192 -2.43 0.16 5.45
CA THR A 192 -1.12 0.12 4.80
C THR A 192 -0.15 -0.73 5.62
N LEU A 193 0.60 -1.57 4.93
CA LEU A 193 1.70 -2.34 5.49
C LEU A 193 3.02 -1.73 5.03
N CYS A 194 3.87 -1.36 5.98
CA CYS A 194 5.19 -0.81 5.72
C CYS A 194 6.28 -1.71 6.32
N VAL A 195 7.26 -2.09 5.50
CA VAL A 195 8.49 -2.76 5.95
C VAL A 195 9.68 -1.95 5.47
N GLY A 196 10.63 -1.63 6.35
CA GLY A 196 11.89 -0.97 6.00
C GLY A 196 13.08 -1.86 6.29
N ASP A 197 14.14 -1.71 5.51
CA ASP A 197 15.43 -2.36 5.78
C ASP A 197 16.22 -1.66 6.89
N ARG A 198 15.87 -0.39 7.18
CA ARG A 198 16.52 0.48 8.17
C ARG A 198 15.52 1.40 8.85
N GLY A 199 15.98 2.07 9.93
CA GLY A 199 15.21 3.09 10.63
C GLY A 199 14.87 4.29 9.76
N GLY A 200 13.96 5.13 10.25
CA GLY A 200 13.53 6.36 9.59
C GLY A 200 12.02 6.48 9.43
N LEU A 201 11.26 5.40 9.50
CA LEU A 201 9.80 5.50 9.64
C LEU A 201 9.46 5.84 11.08
N GLU A 202 8.73 6.93 11.27
CA GLU A 202 8.21 7.35 12.57
C GLU A 202 6.69 7.46 12.52
N VAL A 203 6.05 7.08 13.62
CA VAL A 203 4.61 7.14 13.83
C VAL A 203 4.30 8.08 14.98
N LEU A 204 3.17 8.79 14.89
CA LEU A 204 2.74 9.70 15.95
C LEU A 204 2.15 8.90 17.13
N ASP A 205 2.65 9.17 18.34
CA ASP A 205 2.01 8.71 19.57
C ASP A 205 0.90 9.70 19.96
N ARG A 206 -0.35 9.38 19.64
CA ARG A 206 -1.50 10.24 19.91
C ARG A 206 -1.74 10.44 21.41
N THR A 207 -1.41 9.46 22.25
CA THR A 207 -1.66 9.54 23.69
C THR A 207 -0.68 10.48 24.40
N ARG A 208 0.50 10.67 23.84
CA ARG A 208 1.56 11.53 24.41
C ARG A 208 1.71 12.84 23.66
N SER A 209 1.04 12.99 22.51
CA SER A 209 1.12 14.20 21.68
C SER A 209 0.06 15.22 22.09
N THR A 210 0.41 16.49 21.91
CA THR A 210 -0.51 17.62 21.83
C THR A 210 -0.34 18.31 20.48
N ASP A 211 -1.25 19.19 20.11
CA ASP A 211 -1.17 19.94 18.85
C ASP A 211 0.14 20.73 18.73
N GLU A 212 0.66 21.23 19.85
CA GLU A 212 1.89 22.01 19.91
C GLU A 212 3.15 21.13 20.01
N HIS A 213 3.02 19.92 20.59
CA HIS A 213 4.15 19.04 20.91
C HIS A 213 3.89 17.61 20.42
N PRO A 214 4.08 17.33 19.14
CA PRO A 214 3.93 15.98 18.60
C PRO A 214 5.05 15.06 19.09
N VAL A 215 4.70 13.91 19.64
CA VAL A 215 5.64 12.86 20.06
C VAL A 215 5.73 11.80 18.97
N TRP A 216 6.91 11.64 18.39
CA TRP A 216 7.19 10.66 17.35
C TRP A 216 7.90 9.45 17.93
N ILE A 217 7.48 8.26 17.50
CA ILE A 217 8.08 6.97 17.87
C ILE A 217 8.68 6.35 16.62
N ASN A 218 9.93 5.90 16.70
CA ASN A 218 10.52 5.09 15.65
C ASN A 218 9.72 3.80 15.47
N ALA A 219 9.17 3.58 14.30
CA ALA A 219 8.57 2.33 13.96
C ALA A 219 9.63 1.22 13.88
N ALA A 220 9.23 -0.03 14.17
CA ALA A 220 10.16 -1.15 14.11
C ALA A 220 10.86 -1.22 12.75
N SER A 221 12.19 -1.20 12.77
CA SER A 221 13.04 -1.18 11.56
C SER A 221 13.64 -2.54 11.22
N GLN A 222 13.02 -3.61 11.69
CA GLN A 222 13.51 -4.96 11.40
C GLN A 222 12.77 -5.52 10.19
N ALA A 223 13.50 -6.09 9.25
CA ALA A 223 12.97 -6.66 8.00
C ALA A 223 11.90 -7.78 8.21
N GLN A 224 11.75 -8.26 9.44
CA GLN A 224 10.76 -9.27 9.83
C GLN A 224 9.55 -8.69 10.57
N THR A 225 9.47 -7.36 10.71
CA THR A 225 8.37 -6.66 11.39
C THR A 225 7.75 -5.64 10.44
N ALA A 226 6.44 -5.68 10.30
CA ALA A 226 5.69 -4.69 9.56
C ALA A 226 5.06 -3.66 10.51
N THR A 227 5.07 -2.40 10.10
CA THR A 227 4.20 -1.38 10.66
C THR A 227 2.91 -1.36 9.87
N ILE A 228 1.79 -1.58 10.54
CA ILE A 228 0.45 -1.49 9.97
C ILE A 228 -0.12 -0.12 10.33
N LEU A 229 -0.64 0.57 9.32
CA LEU A 229 -1.24 1.91 9.45
C LEU A 229 -2.69 1.85 9.00
N ALA A 230 -3.62 2.26 9.84
CA ALA A 230 -4.99 2.49 9.43
C ALA A 230 -5.07 3.73 8.55
N GLY A 231 -5.82 3.63 7.45
CA GLY A 231 -5.97 4.72 6.49
C GLY A 231 -7.25 5.52 6.70
N GLN A 232 -7.38 6.60 5.94
CA GLN A 232 -8.53 7.51 6.01
C GLN A 232 -9.84 6.84 5.58
N THR A 233 -9.79 5.88 4.64
CA THR A 233 -11.00 5.13 4.26
C THR A 233 -11.53 4.30 5.42
N LEU A 234 -10.67 3.59 6.14
CA LEU A 234 -11.08 2.83 7.32
C LEU A 234 -11.63 3.75 8.42
N LYS A 235 -10.94 4.86 8.68
CA LYS A 235 -11.41 5.87 9.64
C LYS A 235 -12.82 6.36 9.30
N ALA A 236 -13.06 6.73 8.05
CA ALA A 236 -14.35 7.21 7.61
C ALA A 236 -15.45 6.13 7.66
N LEU A 237 -15.17 4.90 7.20
CA LEU A 237 -16.10 3.78 7.26
C LEU A 237 -16.48 3.40 8.69
N SER A 238 -15.53 3.45 9.62
CA SER A 238 -15.74 3.10 11.03
C SER A 238 -16.26 4.26 11.88
N HIS A 239 -16.66 5.37 11.27
CA HIS A 239 -17.13 6.59 11.98
C HIS A 239 -16.16 6.99 13.12
N ASP A 240 -14.87 7.11 12.78
CA ASP A 240 -13.78 7.48 13.69
C ASP A 240 -13.49 6.47 14.82
N THR A 241 -14.09 5.27 14.81
CA THR A 241 -13.74 4.20 15.76
C THR A 241 -12.26 3.81 15.61
N PHE A 242 -11.76 3.78 14.38
CA PHE A 242 -10.34 3.58 14.09
C PHE A 242 -9.72 4.88 13.58
N ASN A 243 -8.74 5.41 14.30
CA ASN A 243 -8.01 6.59 13.87
C ASN A 243 -7.10 6.25 12.67
N ALA A 244 -6.88 7.23 11.78
CA ALA A 244 -5.86 7.07 10.74
C ALA A 244 -4.45 7.27 11.32
N GLY A 245 -3.51 6.39 10.96
CA GLY A 245 -2.13 6.43 11.46
C GLY A 245 -1.33 7.57 10.85
N ILE A 246 -0.98 8.58 11.65
CA ILE A 246 -0.09 9.66 11.22
C ILE A 246 1.35 9.16 11.29
N HIS A 247 2.07 9.30 10.18
CA HIS A 247 3.44 8.84 10.08
C HIS A 247 4.28 9.77 9.19
N ARG A 248 5.60 9.67 9.33
CA ARG A 248 6.58 10.39 8.51
C ARG A 248 7.81 9.54 8.26
N VAL A 249 8.65 9.93 7.30
CA VAL A 249 9.98 9.38 7.12
C VAL A 249 10.99 10.48 7.36
N VAL A 250 11.94 10.24 8.25
CA VAL A 250 13.08 11.12 8.53
C VAL A 250 14.31 10.61 7.81
N GLY A 251 15.25 11.51 7.53
CA GLY A 251 16.49 11.18 6.83
C GLY A 251 17.31 10.15 7.60
N ASN A 252 17.78 9.11 6.90
CA ASN A 252 18.71 8.12 7.42
C ASN A 252 20.08 8.35 6.78
N PRO A 253 21.20 8.44 7.55
CA PRO A 253 22.52 8.71 7.01
C PRO A 253 23.00 7.72 5.95
N GLU A 254 22.56 6.48 6.01
CA GLU A 254 22.91 5.41 5.06
C GLU A 254 21.87 5.23 3.94
N GLY A 255 20.83 6.06 3.92
CA GLY A 255 19.66 5.84 3.08
C GLY A 255 18.77 4.70 3.59
N ARG A 256 17.69 4.42 2.89
CA ARG A 256 16.71 3.41 3.31
C ARG A 256 15.94 2.86 2.11
N HIS A 257 15.69 1.56 2.11
CA HIS A 257 14.67 0.97 1.25
C HIS A 257 13.41 0.65 2.04
N SER A 258 12.26 0.71 1.39
CA SER A 258 11.02 0.24 1.99
C SER A 258 10.06 -0.35 0.98
N VAL A 259 9.30 -1.33 1.46
CA VAL A 259 8.15 -1.93 0.80
C VAL A 259 6.90 -1.38 1.48
N VAL A 260 6.02 -0.77 0.71
CA VAL A 260 4.76 -0.20 1.17
C VAL A 260 3.63 -0.83 0.38
N PHE A 261 2.72 -1.53 1.05
CA PHE A 261 1.53 -2.10 0.43
C PHE A 261 0.28 -1.40 0.99
N ALA A 262 -0.37 -0.61 0.16
CA ALA A 262 -1.59 0.12 0.54
C ALA A 262 -2.82 -0.61 0.02
N LEU A 263 -3.53 -1.30 0.92
CA LEU A 263 -4.80 -1.95 0.64
C LEU A 263 -5.91 -0.90 0.64
N ARG A 264 -6.58 -0.76 -0.49
CA ARG A 264 -7.61 0.25 -0.70
C ARG A 264 -8.94 -0.41 -1.08
N HIS A 265 -10.04 0.31 -0.92
CA HIS A 265 -11.35 -0.12 -1.37
C HIS A 265 -11.34 -0.47 -2.87
N SER A 266 -12.05 -1.52 -3.23
CA SER A 266 -12.25 -1.90 -4.63
C SER A 266 -12.81 -0.73 -5.45
N SER A 267 -12.38 -0.62 -6.70
CA SER A 267 -12.96 0.34 -7.66
C SER A 267 -14.24 -0.18 -8.33
N ARG A 268 -14.64 -1.43 -8.05
CA ARG A 268 -15.75 -2.13 -8.71
C ARG A 268 -17.08 -1.96 -7.98
N HIS A 269 -17.04 -1.61 -6.71
CA HIS A 269 -18.19 -1.48 -5.84
C HIS A 269 -18.29 -0.09 -5.23
N ASP A 270 -19.50 0.36 -4.96
CA ASP A 270 -19.75 1.59 -4.23
C ASP A 270 -19.33 1.44 -2.78
N VAL A 271 -18.86 2.53 -2.18
CA VAL A 271 -18.48 2.59 -0.78
C VAL A 271 -19.71 2.84 0.07
N ASP A 272 -20.01 1.91 0.98
CA ASP A 272 -21.14 1.98 1.89
C ASP A 272 -20.69 2.46 3.27
N PHE A 273 -21.05 3.69 3.64
CA PHE A 273 -20.76 4.27 4.95
C PHE A 273 -21.69 3.78 6.06
N GLY A 274 -22.69 2.97 5.75
CA GLY A 274 -23.56 2.34 6.74
C GLY A 274 -23.02 1.05 7.35
N LEU A 275 -21.90 0.52 6.85
CA LEU A 275 -21.36 -0.80 7.22
C LEU A 275 -21.05 -0.95 8.72
N PHE A 276 -20.54 0.09 9.36
CA PHE A 276 -20.17 0.10 10.79
C PHE A 276 -21.27 0.70 11.67
N GLY A 277 -22.50 0.76 11.18
CA GLY A 277 -23.62 1.41 11.86
C GLY A 277 -23.69 2.92 11.53
N GLY A 278 -24.87 3.48 11.64
CA GLY A 278 -25.10 4.88 11.28
C GLY A 278 -26.09 5.04 10.13
N GLN A 279 -26.32 6.28 9.70
CA GLN A 279 -27.13 6.54 8.52
C GLN A 279 -26.33 6.18 7.26
N GLY A 280 -26.66 5.05 6.64
CA GLY A 280 -25.98 4.56 5.46
C GLY A 280 -26.22 5.47 4.27
N TRP A 281 -25.14 5.95 3.69
CA TRP A 281 -25.11 6.57 2.38
C TRP A 281 -24.00 5.93 1.57
N ARG A 282 -24.17 5.88 0.25
CA ARG A 282 -23.24 5.23 -0.67
C ARG A 282 -22.66 6.25 -1.61
N VAL A 283 -21.37 6.09 -1.92
CA VAL A 283 -20.66 6.88 -2.92
C VAL A 283 -19.92 5.98 -3.87
N ARG A 284 -19.75 6.43 -5.09
CA ARG A 284 -18.87 5.73 -6.03
C ARG A 284 -17.44 5.70 -5.47
N ALA A 285 -16.77 4.58 -5.62
CA ALA A 285 -15.37 4.45 -5.20
C ALA A 285 -14.46 5.54 -5.78
N SER A 286 -14.74 6.02 -7.01
CA SER A 286 -14.03 7.12 -7.64
C SER A 286 -14.24 8.49 -6.97
N GLU A 287 -15.32 8.64 -6.20
CA GLU A 287 -15.66 9.88 -5.50
C GLU A 287 -15.23 9.86 -4.03
N LEU A 288 -14.85 8.67 -3.52
CA LEU A 288 -14.43 8.48 -2.12
C LEU A 288 -13.41 9.54 -1.66
N TRP A 289 -12.47 9.91 -2.53
CA TRP A 289 -11.43 10.89 -2.22
C TRP A 289 -11.97 12.25 -1.83
N ARG A 290 -13.08 12.69 -2.41
CA ARG A 290 -13.70 13.99 -2.10
C ARG A 290 -14.24 14.06 -0.68
N PHE A 291 -14.66 12.91 -0.15
CA PHE A 291 -15.22 12.82 1.20
C PHE A 291 -14.15 12.69 2.27
N ILE A 292 -13.02 12.06 1.96
CA ILE A 292 -11.95 11.82 2.92
C ILE A 292 -10.82 12.87 2.88
N GLU A 293 -10.81 13.77 1.90
CA GLU A 293 -9.79 14.82 1.79
C GLU A 293 -9.77 15.80 2.97
N VAL A 294 -10.92 16.04 3.59
CA VAL A 294 -11.09 17.03 4.68
C VAL A 294 -10.32 16.64 5.96
N GLY A 295 -10.04 15.36 6.17
CA GLY A 295 -9.29 14.88 7.34
C GLY A 295 -7.81 14.59 7.10
N LYS A 296 -7.29 14.91 5.91
CA LYS A 296 -5.94 14.54 5.51
C LYS A 296 -4.88 15.49 6.01
N VAL A 297 -3.89 14.93 6.68
CA VAL A 297 -2.62 15.60 6.92
C VAL A 297 -1.78 15.48 5.64
N ASN A 298 -1.48 16.60 5.01
CA ASN A 298 -0.47 16.87 3.96
C ASN A 298 -0.29 15.86 2.79
N ILE A 299 -1.26 15.77 1.86
CA ILE A 299 -1.13 14.96 0.63
C ILE A 299 -0.71 15.78 -0.59
N ASN A 300 -0.95 17.08 -0.57
CA ASN A 300 -0.87 17.92 -1.78
C ASN A 300 0.55 18.07 -2.35
N THR A 301 1.59 18.02 -1.52
CA THR A 301 2.98 18.22 -1.96
C THR A 301 3.47 17.09 -2.87
N VAL A 302 3.22 15.84 -2.47
CA VAL A 302 3.63 14.66 -3.26
C VAL A 302 2.84 14.56 -4.57
N LYS A 303 1.55 14.91 -4.56
CA LYS A 303 0.72 14.93 -5.78
C LYS A 303 1.23 15.99 -6.76
N LYS A 304 1.48 17.22 -6.31
CA LYS A 304 2.02 18.29 -7.14
C LYS A 304 3.36 17.91 -7.79
N ARG A 305 4.27 17.28 -7.02
CA ARG A 305 5.58 16.83 -7.54
C ARG A 305 5.43 15.74 -8.59
N ARG A 306 4.51 14.78 -8.41
CA ARG A 306 4.22 13.74 -9.42
C ARG A 306 3.57 14.31 -10.68
N ASP A 307 2.67 15.28 -10.52
CA ASP A 307 2.00 15.91 -11.65
C ASP A 307 3.00 16.76 -12.47
N ALA A 308 3.94 17.44 -11.81
CA ALA A 308 5.02 18.17 -12.47
C ALA A 308 5.95 17.21 -13.24
N GLN A 309 6.41 16.12 -12.62
CA GLN A 309 7.26 15.13 -13.30
C GLN A 309 6.57 14.56 -14.54
N ARG A 310 5.27 14.24 -14.48
CA ARG A 310 4.52 13.74 -15.63
C ARG A 310 4.44 14.76 -16.76
N ALA A 311 4.19 16.02 -16.44
CA ALA A 311 4.17 17.09 -17.44
C ALA A 311 5.52 17.26 -18.13
N ASP A 312 6.63 17.13 -17.39
CA ASP A 312 7.99 17.21 -17.94
C ASP A 312 8.30 16.00 -18.87
N GLU A 313 7.86 14.81 -18.49
CA GLU A 313 8.01 13.58 -19.30
C GLU A 313 7.18 13.63 -20.58
N GLU A 314 5.95 14.14 -20.53
CA GLU A 314 5.08 14.34 -21.71
C GLU A 314 5.66 15.39 -22.67
N LEU A 315 6.22 16.48 -22.15
CA LEU A 315 6.94 17.49 -22.94
C LEU A 315 8.19 16.92 -23.60
N ALA A 316 8.98 16.15 -22.87
CA ALA A 316 10.19 15.50 -23.41
C ALA A 316 9.85 14.47 -24.50
N ALA A 317 8.80 13.68 -24.31
CA ALA A 317 8.33 12.71 -25.29
C ALA A 317 7.81 13.40 -26.58
N SER A 318 7.08 14.52 -26.43
CA SER A 318 6.58 15.33 -27.55
C SER A 318 7.71 15.97 -28.33
N ALA A 319 8.74 16.49 -27.64
CA ALA A 319 9.92 17.09 -28.29
C ALA A 319 10.73 16.04 -29.08
N LEU A 320 10.84 14.83 -28.56
CA LEU A 320 11.53 13.72 -29.25
C LEU A 320 10.76 13.27 -30.50
N ALA A 321 9.42 13.23 -30.44
CA ALA A 321 8.57 12.88 -31.59
C ALA A 321 8.67 13.88 -32.73
N VAL A 322 8.87 15.17 -32.42
CA VAL A 322 9.08 16.24 -33.44
C VAL A 322 10.45 16.17 -34.08
N GLN A 323 11.47 15.63 -33.40
CA GLN A 323 12.82 15.47 -33.97
C GLN A 323 12.98 14.24 -34.89
N ILE A 324 12.02 13.34 -34.91
CA ILE A 324 12.02 12.09 -35.68
C ILE A 324 11.18 12.24 -36.97
N GLN A 325 10.43 13.34 -37.11
CA GLN A 325 9.75 13.74 -38.37
C GLN A 325 10.62 14.68 -39.21
#